data_19fd79693317918a9086f77f509c0217
#
_entry.id   19fd79693317918a9086f77f509c0217
#
_cell.length_a   1.000
_cell.length_b   1.000
_cell.length_c   1.000
_cell.angle_alpha   90.00
_cell.angle_beta   90.00
_cell.angle_gamma   90.00
#
_symmetry.space_group_name_H-M   'P 1'
#
loop_
_entity.id
_entity.type
_entity.pdbx_description
1 polymer ?
#
loop_
_entity_poly.entity_id
_entity_poly.type
_entity_poly.pdbx_seq_one_letter_code
_entity_poly.pdbx_strand_id
1 'polypeptide(L)'
;MTGKLYYYPARAAATGIHGFDVVGDCVTKVGLWEQWAPVMEFFNANLHYGATPDFVGVEAIAPQRNRFKVYVRIGSDFSSLNEIARIATLGGKLKHPAVRETILGFARFWRLLYPGRRDDEVVPSLRPGGKGMLIYFEMAVGRHEVVPKIYVPCYRFEGTDEHVARAITQYHRLYEQGGEIEKNYETHFRRIL
;
A
#
# COMPACT_ATOMS: atom_id res chain seq x y z
N MET A 1 3.49 12.43 -22.49
CA MET A 1 2.67 12.59 -21.25
C MET A 1 1.76 11.39 -21.17
N THR A 2 1.80 10.59 -20.09
CA THR A 2 0.93 9.42 -19.89
C THR A 2 -0.21 9.83 -18.97
N GLY A 3 -1.45 9.78 -19.45
CA GLY A 3 -2.64 9.97 -18.63
C GLY A 3 -2.81 8.80 -17.65
N LYS A 4 -3.34 9.09 -16.45
CA LYS A 4 -3.76 8.07 -15.48
C LYS A 4 -5.25 8.20 -15.25
N LEU A 5 -5.94 7.07 -15.22
CA LEU A 5 -7.36 6.99 -14.91
C LEU A 5 -7.54 6.31 -13.56
N TYR A 6 -8.44 6.84 -12.75
CA TYR A 6 -8.81 6.26 -11.46
C TYR A 6 -10.30 5.98 -11.44
N TYR A 7 -10.63 4.77 -11.02
CA TYR A 7 -11.99 4.29 -10.87
C TYR A 7 -12.25 3.94 -9.39
N TYR A 8 -13.43 4.26 -8.89
CA TYR A 8 -13.81 4.06 -7.49
C TYR A 8 -14.88 2.97 -7.35
N PRO A 9 -14.49 1.72 -7.02
CA PRO A 9 -15.43 0.60 -6.85
C PRO A 9 -16.47 0.84 -5.75
N ALA A 10 -16.12 1.63 -4.72
CA ALA A 10 -17.04 1.98 -3.64
C ALA A 10 -18.34 2.69 -4.11
N ARG A 11 -18.30 3.36 -5.27
CA ARG A 11 -19.51 3.95 -5.87
C ARG A 11 -20.48 2.88 -6.41
N ALA A 12 -19.98 1.73 -6.83
CA ALA A 12 -20.81 0.60 -7.22
C ALA A 12 -21.44 -0.10 -6.01
N ALA A 13 -20.81 -0.01 -4.82
CA ALA A 13 -21.38 -0.52 -3.58
C ALA A 13 -22.72 0.16 -3.21
N ALA A 14 -22.98 1.39 -3.67
CA ALA A 14 -24.27 2.05 -3.54
C ALA A 14 -25.39 1.31 -4.30
N THR A 15 -25.07 0.41 -5.23
CA THR A 15 -26.00 -0.46 -5.96
C THR A 15 -26.12 -1.86 -5.35
N GLY A 16 -25.54 -2.10 -4.17
CA GLY A 16 -25.56 -3.39 -3.48
C GLY A 16 -24.51 -4.41 -3.95
N ILE A 17 -23.62 -4.01 -4.88
CA ILE A 17 -22.56 -4.90 -5.38
C ILE A 17 -21.31 -4.70 -4.50
N HIS A 18 -20.74 -5.80 -4.03
CA HIS A 18 -19.51 -5.73 -3.21
C HIS A 18 -18.33 -5.22 -4.03
N GLY A 19 -17.53 -4.30 -3.48
CA GLY A 19 -16.44 -3.65 -4.21
C GLY A 19 -15.37 -4.62 -4.76
N PHE A 20 -15.09 -5.72 -4.06
CA PHE A 20 -14.18 -6.76 -4.53
C PHE A 20 -14.72 -7.51 -5.75
N ASP A 21 -16.04 -7.72 -5.84
CA ASP A 21 -16.66 -8.37 -7.00
C ASP A 21 -16.57 -7.49 -8.24
N VAL A 22 -16.80 -6.17 -8.07
CA VAL A 22 -16.61 -5.19 -9.16
C VAL A 22 -15.19 -5.21 -9.69
N VAL A 23 -14.19 -5.25 -8.80
CA VAL A 23 -12.78 -5.37 -9.22
C VAL A 23 -12.54 -6.71 -9.90
N GLY A 24 -13.08 -7.82 -9.35
CA GLY A 24 -12.98 -9.16 -9.92
C GLY A 24 -13.48 -9.20 -11.37
N ASP A 25 -14.64 -8.63 -11.63
CA ASP A 25 -15.19 -8.53 -12.99
C ASP A 25 -14.30 -7.71 -13.94
N CYS A 26 -13.77 -6.59 -13.45
CA CYS A 26 -12.86 -5.75 -14.23
C CYS A 26 -11.57 -6.47 -14.60
N VAL A 27 -10.91 -7.10 -13.64
CA VAL A 27 -9.61 -7.78 -13.86
C VAL A 27 -9.78 -9.05 -14.70
N THR A 28 -10.94 -9.73 -14.60
CA THR A 28 -11.27 -10.88 -15.45
C THR A 28 -11.36 -10.48 -16.92
N LYS A 29 -12.05 -9.38 -17.22
CA LYS A 29 -12.20 -8.85 -18.58
C LYS A 29 -10.87 -8.45 -19.24
N VAL A 30 -9.86 -8.13 -18.46
CA VAL A 30 -8.51 -7.78 -18.96
C VAL A 30 -7.50 -8.92 -18.80
N GLY A 31 -7.95 -10.13 -18.42
CA GLY A 31 -7.10 -11.33 -18.34
C GLY A 31 -6.14 -11.35 -17.14
N LEU A 32 -6.49 -10.67 -16.04
CA LEU A 32 -5.65 -10.57 -14.83
C LEU A 32 -6.23 -11.35 -13.63
N TRP A 33 -7.22 -12.21 -13.86
CA TRP A 33 -7.87 -12.96 -12.79
C TRP A 33 -6.91 -13.81 -11.97
N GLU A 34 -5.99 -14.55 -12.61
CA GLU A 34 -5.03 -15.42 -11.92
C GLU A 34 -4.15 -14.65 -10.92
N GLN A 35 -3.84 -13.40 -11.22
CA GLN A 35 -3.10 -12.52 -10.32
C GLN A 35 -4.00 -11.97 -9.21
N TRP A 36 -5.28 -11.70 -9.50
CA TRP A 36 -6.21 -11.14 -8.53
C TRP A 36 -6.80 -12.16 -7.56
N ALA A 37 -7.02 -13.39 -8.01
CA ALA A 37 -7.64 -14.43 -7.20
C ALA A 37 -7.00 -14.63 -5.81
N PRO A 38 -5.67 -14.69 -5.67
CA PRO A 38 -5.04 -14.80 -4.34
C PRO A 38 -5.31 -13.60 -3.42
N VAL A 39 -5.49 -12.39 -3.99
CA VAL A 39 -5.82 -11.19 -3.21
C VAL A 39 -7.25 -11.29 -2.68
N MET A 40 -8.20 -11.64 -3.56
CA MET A 40 -9.59 -11.89 -3.17
C MET A 40 -9.72 -12.98 -2.12
N GLU A 41 -9.09 -14.13 -2.34
CA GLU A 41 -9.11 -15.24 -1.38
C GLU A 41 -8.60 -14.82 0.00
N PHE A 42 -7.50 -14.06 0.04
CA PHE A 42 -6.93 -13.60 1.30
C PHE A 42 -7.91 -12.70 2.05
N PHE A 43 -8.50 -11.71 1.40
CA PHE A 43 -9.42 -10.79 2.07
C PHE A 43 -10.76 -11.44 2.42
N ASN A 44 -11.27 -12.33 1.58
CA ASN A 44 -12.48 -13.11 1.89
C ASN A 44 -12.29 -14.05 3.10
N ALA A 45 -11.10 -14.62 3.26
CA ALA A 45 -10.75 -15.44 4.43
C ALA A 45 -10.44 -14.60 5.68
N ASN A 46 -10.26 -13.29 5.56
CA ASN A 46 -9.85 -12.39 6.63
C ASN A 46 -10.74 -11.14 6.69
N LEU A 47 -12.05 -11.33 6.75
CA LEU A 47 -13.05 -10.25 6.79
C LEU A 47 -12.86 -9.28 7.96
N HIS A 48 -12.26 -9.73 9.05
CA HIS A 48 -11.96 -8.92 10.22
C HIS A 48 -11.04 -7.72 9.91
N TYR A 49 -10.29 -7.72 8.81
CA TYR A 49 -9.51 -6.57 8.38
C TYR A 49 -10.37 -5.39 7.92
N GLY A 50 -11.66 -5.57 7.69
CA GLY A 50 -12.54 -4.52 7.15
C GLY A 50 -11.98 -3.93 5.86
N ALA A 51 -11.35 -4.79 5.04
CA ALA A 51 -10.69 -4.37 3.82
C ALA A 51 -11.72 -3.96 2.74
N THR A 52 -11.44 -2.86 2.06
CA THR A 52 -12.27 -2.38 0.94
C THR A 52 -11.41 -1.91 -0.22
N PRO A 53 -11.73 -2.24 -1.48
CA PRO A 53 -11.06 -1.64 -2.62
C PRO A 53 -11.49 -0.17 -2.75
N ASP A 54 -10.56 0.73 -2.50
CA ASP A 54 -10.80 2.18 -2.47
C ASP A 54 -10.86 2.74 -3.90
N PHE A 55 -9.85 2.41 -4.71
CA PHE A 55 -9.82 2.76 -6.13
C PHE A 55 -8.93 1.85 -6.95
N VAL A 56 -9.16 1.84 -8.25
CA VAL A 56 -8.35 1.15 -9.26
C VAL A 56 -7.68 2.21 -10.13
N GLY A 57 -6.37 2.12 -10.26
CA GLY A 57 -5.58 2.98 -11.14
C GLY A 57 -5.11 2.22 -12.38
N VAL A 58 -5.30 2.83 -13.55
CA VAL A 58 -4.77 2.34 -14.82
C VAL A 58 -4.06 3.46 -15.57
N GLU A 59 -3.10 3.11 -16.40
CA GLU A 59 -2.40 4.07 -17.25
C GLU A 59 -3.07 4.09 -18.64
N ALA A 60 -3.23 5.29 -19.22
CA ALA A 60 -3.80 5.42 -20.56
C ALA A 60 -2.75 5.09 -21.63
N ILE A 61 -2.33 3.83 -21.68
CA ILE A 61 -1.36 3.26 -22.62
C ILE A 61 -1.88 1.93 -23.18
N ALA A 62 -1.15 1.36 -24.15
CA ALA A 62 -1.53 0.08 -24.73
C ALA A 62 -1.74 -1.01 -23.63
N PRO A 63 -2.78 -1.84 -23.75
CA PRO A 63 -3.14 -2.82 -22.71
C PRO A 63 -1.98 -3.74 -22.28
N GLN A 64 -1.13 -4.17 -23.23
CA GLN A 64 0.01 -5.05 -22.98
C GLN A 64 1.10 -4.41 -22.11
N ARG A 65 1.10 -3.10 -22.01
CA ARG A 65 2.06 -2.31 -21.19
C ARG A 65 1.41 -1.73 -19.96
N ASN A 66 0.09 -1.90 -19.83
CA ASN A 66 -0.67 -1.31 -18.73
C ASN A 66 -0.41 -2.04 -17.41
N ARG A 67 -0.43 -1.27 -16.35
CA ARG A 67 -0.35 -1.76 -14.98
C ARG A 67 -1.65 -1.44 -14.28
N PHE A 68 -2.31 -2.48 -13.81
CA PHE A 68 -3.48 -2.39 -12.97
C PHE A 68 -3.06 -2.28 -11.51
N LYS A 69 -3.53 -1.27 -10.82
CA LYS A 69 -3.22 -1.01 -9.41
C LYS A 69 -4.52 -0.96 -8.64
N VAL A 70 -4.79 -2.00 -7.86
CA VAL A 70 -5.96 -2.04 -6.99
C VAL A 70 -5.55 -1.60 -5.61
N TYR A 71 -6.07 -0.48 -5.16
CA TYR A 71 -5.79 0.11 -3.86
C TYR A 71 -6.82 -0.40 -2.86
N VAL A 72 -6.34 -1.17 -1.91
CA VAL A 72 -7.15 -1.76 -0.84
C VAL A 72 -6.87 -1.02 0.46
N ARG A 73 -7.92 -0.48 1.03
CA ARG A 73 -7.90 0.15 2.33
C ARG A 73 -8.15 -0.88 3.40
N ILE A 74 -7.32 -0.87 4.43
CA ILE A 74 -7.40 -1.76 5.59
C ILE A 74 -8.02 -0.98 6.75
N GLY A 75 -8.79 -1.64 7.59
CA GLY A 75 -9.38 -1.04 8.79
C GLY A 75 -8.35 -0.39 9.71
N SER A 76 -8.80 0.54 10.54
CA SER A 76 -7.92 1.41 11.34
C SER A 76 -7.12 0.68 12.41
N ASP A 77 -7.58 -0.48 12.86
CA ASP A 77 -7.02 -1.18 14.02
C ASP A 77 -5.84 -2.10 13.68
N PHE A 78 -5.53 -2.24 12.37
CA PHE A 78 -4.48 -3.12 11.87
C PHE A 78 -3.26 -2.30 11.43
N SER A 79 -2.50 -1.80 12.39
CA SER A 79 -1.37 -0.91 12.16
C SER A 79 -0.07 -1.34 12.87
N SER A 80 0.11 -2.62 13.18
CA SER A 80 1.42 -3.15 13.55
C SER A 80 2.24 -3.50 12.31
N LEU A 81 3.56 -3.48 12.43
CA LEU A 81 4.45 -3.89 11.33
C LEU A 81 4.13 -5.31 10.84
N ASN A 82 3.95 -6.24 11.79
CA ASN A 82 3.68 -7.64 11.47
C ASN A 82 2.37 -7.82 10.70
N GLU A 83 1.30 -7.12 11.11
CA GLU A 83 0.02 -7.20 10.39
C GLU A 83 0.08 -6.58 9.00
N ILE A 84 0.73 -5.42 8.86
CA ILE A 84 0.91 -4.79 7.56
C ILE A 84 1.72 -5.69 6.62
N ALA A 85 2.80 -6.30 7.12
CA ALA A 85 3.63 -7.24 6.36
C ALA A 85 2.82 -8.50 5.98
N ARG A 86 2.02 -9.04 6.90
CA ARG A 86 1.14 -10.19 6.65
C ARG A 86 0.12 -9.88 5.56
N ILE A 87 -0.53 -8.72 5.60
CA ILE A 87 -1.50 -8.30 4.59
C ILE A 87 -0.80 -8.09 3.24
N ALA A 88 0.31 -7.37 3.20
CA ALA A 88 1.03 -7.08 1.97
C ALA A 88 1.58 -8.34 1.28
N THR A 89 1.90 -9.38 2.05
CA THR A 89 2.35 -10.68 1.53
C THR A 89 1.22 -11.68 1.29
N LEU A 90 -0.03 -11.30 1.54
CA LEU A 90 -1.19 -12.20 1.53
C LEU A 90 -0.97 -13.44 2.42
N GLY A 91 -0.50 -13.23 3.66
CA GLY A 91 -0.16 -14.30 4.59
C GLY A 91 1.05 -15.14 4.16
N GLY A 92 1.97 -14.58 3.38
CA GLY A 92 3.16 -15.26 2.86
C GLY A 92 2.95 -16.00 1.53
N LYS A 93 1.79 -15.86 0.88
CA LYS A 93 1.55 -16.43 -0.45
C LYS A 93 2.41 -15.77 -1.54
N LEU A 94 2.67 -14.46 -1.43
CA LEU A 94 3.51 -13.71 -2.38
C LEU A 94 4.99 -13.92 -2.04
N LYS A 95 5.69 -14.71 -2.85
CA LYS A 95 7.09 -15.10 -2.60
C LYS A 95 8.11 -14.44 -3.53
N HIS A 96 7.66 -13.59 -4.47
CA HIS A 96 8.55 -12.94 -5.40
C HIS A 96 9.61 -12.08 -4.68
N PRO A 97 10.88 -12.05 -5.13
CA PRO A 97 11.93 -11.26 -4.49
C PRO A 97 11.58 -9.78 -4.28
N ALA A 98 10.91 -9.15 -5.25
CA ALA A 98 10.48 -7.76 -5.12
C ALA A 98 9.48 -7.54 -3.95
N VAL A 99 8.66 -8.54 -3.61
CA VAL A 99 7.77 -8.47 -2.44
C VAL A 99 8.59 -8.46 -1.16
N ARG A 100 9.57 -9.36 -1.07
CA ARG A 100 10.48 -9.43 0.06
C ARG A 100 11.24 -8.11 0.26
N GLU A 101 11.77 -7.54 -0.80
CA GLU A 101 12.46 -6.25 -0.77
C GLU A 101 11.52 -5.12 -0.29
N THR A 102 10.28 -5.10 -0.79
CA THR A 102 9.26 -4.14 -0.34
C THR A 102 9.03 -4.25 1.17
N ILE A 103 8.86 -5.46 1.71
CA ILE A 103 8.63 -5.67 3.15
C ILE A 103 9.86 -5.30 3.98
N LEU A 104 11.06 -5.68 3.54
CA LEU A 104 12.30 -5.32 4.23
C LEU A 104 12.50 -3.80 4.26
N GLY A 105 12.31 -3.13 3.13
CA GLY A 105 12.39 -1.67 3.03
C GLY A 105 11.36 -1.00 3.94
N PHE A 106 10.11 -1.47 3.92
CA PHE A 106 9.07 -0.97 4.80
C PHE A 106 9.40 -1.16 6.28
N ALA A 107 9.87 -2.35 6.69
CA ALA A 107 10.23 -2.63 8.07
C ALA A 107 11.36 -1.73 8.58
N ARG A 108 12.35 -1.44 7.74
CA ARG A 108 13.44 -0.51 8.05
C ARG A 108 12.91 0.91 8.28
N PHE A 109 12.06 1.38 7.36
CA PHE A 109 11.44 2.70 7.47
C PHE A 109 10.51 2.80 8.70
N TRP A 110 9.71 1.76 8.97
CA TRP A 110 8.82 1.68 10.13
C TRP A 110 9.56 1.86 11.45
N ARG A 111 10.72 1.22 11.61
CA ARG A 111 11.54 1.34 12.84
C ARG A 111 12.17 2.72 13.01
N LEU A 112 12.35 3.48 11.95
CA LEU A 112 12.76 4.89 12.03
C LEU A 112 11.58 5.80 12.42
N LEU A 113 10.37 5.46 12.01
CA LEU A 113 9.16 6.19 12.38
C LEU A 113 8.73 5.90 13.83
N TYR A 114 8.93 4.67 14.29
CA TYR A 114 8.50 4.21 15.61
C TYR A 114 9.66 3.56 16.37
N PRO A 115 10.67 4.35 16.76
CA PRO A 115 11.84 3.81 17.45
C PRO A 115 11.44 3.18 18.80
N GLY A 116 11.94 1.96 19.05
CA GLY A 116 11.70 1.23 20.30
C GLY A 116 10.36 0.48 20.38
N ARG A 117 9.46 0.63 19.39
CA ARG A 117 8.25 -0.20 19.34
C ARG A 117 8.56 -1.59 18.81
N ARG A 118 7.86 -2.58 19.33
CA ARG A 118 7.92 -3.96 18.84
C ARG A 118 7.17 -4.08 17.52
N ASP A 119 7.55 -5.05 16.71
CA ASP A 119 6.95 -5.27 15.39
C ASP A 119 5.46 -5.75 15.47
N ASP A 120 5.04 -6.31 16.58
CA ASP A 120 3.66 -6.74 16.87
C ASP A 120 2.80 -5.66 17.55
N GLU A 121 3.41 -4.57 17.96
CA GLU A 121 2.72 -3.49 18.66
C GLU A 121 1.88 -2.63 17.71
N VAL A 122 0.60 -2.50 18.01
CA VAL A 122 -0.32 -1.65 17.23
C VAL A 122 -0.01 -0.19 17.47
N VAL A 123 0.16 0.56 16.39
CA VAL A 123 0.30 2.01 16.46
C VAL A 123 -1.10 2.64 16.46
N PRO A 124 -1.49 3.34 17.52
CA PRO A 124 -2.80 3.95 17.63
C PRO A 124 -2.99 5.03 16.55
N SER A 125 -4.20 5.14 16.03
CA SER A 125 -4.55 6.24 15.13
C SER A 125 -4.72 7.51 15.95
N LEU A 126 -4.01 8.58 15.60
CA LEU A 126 -4.15 9.89 16.24
C LEU A 126 -5.46 10.59 15.89
N ARG A 127 -6.18 10.14 14.89
CA ARG A 127 -7.47 10.70 14.48
C ARG A 127 -8.56 9.63 14.60
N PRO A 128 -9.54 9.80 15.51
CA PRO A 128 -10.72 8.94 15.56
C PRO A 128 -11.43 8.94 14.20
N GLY A 129 -11.79 7.76 13.72
CA GLY A 129 -12.41 7.60 12.39
C GLY A 129 -11.45 7.79 11.21
N GLY A 130 -10.14 7.89 11.46
CA GLY A 130 -9.12 7.95 10.39
C GLY A 130 -9.17 6.73 9.51
N LYS A 131 -8.98 6.93 8.21
CA LYS A 131 -8.89 5.84 7.24
C LYS A 131 -7.65 5.00 7.50
N GLY A 132 -7.79 3.66 7.46
CA GLY A 132 -6.70 2.72 7.68
C GLY A 132 -5.54 2.81 6.69
N MET A 133 -4.61 1.87 6.80
CA MET A 133 -3.50 1.74 5.85
C MET A 133 -4.02 1.50 4.44
N LEU A 134 -3.27 1.95 3.46
CA LEU A 134 -3.58 1.73 2.05
C LEU A 134 -2.48 0.87 1.43
N ILE A 135 -2.85 -0.28 0.89
CA ILE A 135 -1.93 -1.15 0.17
C ILE A 135 -2.47 -1.30 -1.24
N TYR A 136 -1.66 -1.06 -2.26
CA TYR A 136 -2.07 -1.44 -3.59
C TYR A 136 -1.37 -2.71 -4.04
N PHE A 137 -2.08 -3.47 -4.84
CA PHE A 137 -1.61 -4.66 -5.52
C PHE A 137 -1.48 -4.32 -7.01
N GLU A 138 -0.24 -4.33 -7.50
CA GLU A 138 0.06 -4.07 -8.91
C GLU A 138 0.06 -5.38 -9.68
N MET A 139 -0.71 -5.40 -10.76
CA MET A 139 -0.82 -6.50 -11.72
C MET A 139 -0.50 -5.97 -13.12
N ALA A 140 0.01 -6.82 -13.99
CA ALA A 140 0.29 -6.45 -15.38
C ALA A 140 0.10 -7.65 -16.31
N VAL A 141 -0.39 -7.40 -17.52
CA VAL A 141 -0.51 -8.43 -18.56
C VAL A 141 0.87 -9.00 -18.89
N GLY A 142 0.97 -10.32 -18.96
CA GLY A 142 2.24 -11.02 -19.24
C GLY A 142 3.16 -11.18 -18.02
N ARG A 143 2.73 -10.78 -16.82
CA ARG A 143 3.38 -11.12 -15.57
C ARG A 143 2.52 -12.12 -14.80
N HIS A 144 3.16 -12.92 -13.95
CA HIS A 144 2.44 -13.86 -13.07
C HIS A 144 2.38 -13.36 -11.63
N GLU A 145 3.21 -12.39 -11.29
CA GLU A 145 3.33 -11.92 -9.91
C GLU A 145 2.50 -10.66 -9.66
N VAL A 146 1.94 -10.64 -8.46
CA VAL A 146 1.36 -9.45 -7.85
C VAL A 146 2.43 -8.76 -7.01
N VAL A 147 2.58 -7.47 -7.16
CA VAL A 147 3.54 -6.68 -6.37
C VAL A 147 2.79 -5.70 -5.48
N PRO A 148 2.88 -5.85 -4.15
CA PRO A 148 2.28 -4.91 -3.22
C PRO A 148 3.12 -3.64 -3.10
N LYS A 149 2.45 -2.51 -2.83
CA LYS A 149 3.09 -1.30 -2.29
C LYS A 149 2.27 -0.76 -1.13
N ILE A 150 2.97 -0.31 -0.10
CA ILE A 150 2.39 0.13 1.16
C ILE A 150 2.42 1.65 1.19
N TYR A 151 1.27 2.27 1.45
CA TYR A 151 1.15 3.70 1.72
C TYR A 151 0.92 3.91 3.20
N VAL A 152 1.84 4.63 3.81
CA VAL A 152 1.75 4.99 5.22
C VAL A 152 1.15 6.39 5.32
N PRO A 153 -0.06 6.56 5.85
CA PRO A 153 -0.65 7.88 5.98
C PRO A 153 0.05 8.67 7.09
N CYS A 154 0.72 9.77 6.73
CA CYS A 154 1.54 10.57 7.63
C CYS A 154 0.77 11.10 8.87
N TYR A 155 -0.54 11.34 8.74
CA TYR A 155 -1.39 11.78 9.88
C TYR A 155 -1.55 10.74 11.00
N ARG A 156 -1.05 9.53 10.83
CA ARG A 156 -1.05 8.47 11.84
C ARG A 156 0.18 8.47 12.73
N PHE A 157 1.18 9.25 12.40
CA PHE A 157 2.39 9.27 13.20
C PHE A 157 2.18 10.00 14.50
N GLU A 158 2.62 9.40 15.57
CA GLU A 158 2.82 10.06 16.86
C GLU A 158 4.07 10.93 16.75
N GLY A 159 3.91 12.13 16.21
CA GLY A 159 5.05 13.02 16.03
C GLY A 159 4.72 14.18 15.11
N THR A 160 5.68 15.05 14.97
CA THR A 160 5.60 16.20 14.08
C THR A 160 5.96 15.79 12.66
N ASP A 161 5.60 16.62 11.69
CA ASP A 161 6.05 16.46 10.29
C ASP A 161 7.58 16.46 10.20
N GLU A 162 8.28 17.17 11.11
CA GLU A 162 9.74 17.10 11.20
C GLU A 162 10.26 15.71 11.57
N HIS A 163 9.56 14.97 12.44
CA HIS A 163 9.91 13.60 12.77
C HIS A 163 9.83 12.70 11.52
N VAL A 164 8.76 12.84 10.74
CA VAL A 164 8.58 12.12 9.48
C VAL A 164 9.69 12.49 8.48
N ALA A 165 9.98 13.79 8.32
CA ALA A 165 11.03 14.27 7.43
C ALA A 165 12.41 13.73 7.82
N ARG A 166 12.69 13.66 9.12
CA ARG A 166 13.92 13.06 9.64
C ARG A 166 14.01 11.57 9.34
N ALA A 167 12.92 10.82 9.55
CA ALA A 167 12.87 9.39 9.25
C ALA A 167 13.10 9.12 7.76
N ILE A 168 12.52 9.92 6.85
CA ILE A 168 12.76 9.84 5.42
C ILE A 168 14.24 10.07 5.11
N THR A 169 14.81 11.16 5.62
CA THR A 169 16.22 11.49 5.42
C THR A 169 17.15 10.35 5.91
N GLN A 170 16.89 9.85 7.11
CA GLN A 170 17.68 8.76 7.70
C GLN A 170 17.55 7.48 6.88
N TYR A 171 16.36 7.13 6.45
CA TYR A 171 16.14 5.96 5.61
C TYR A 171 16.99 5.99 4.34
N HIS A 172 16.92 7.09 3.60
CA HIS A 172 17.67 7.22 2.34
C HIS A 172 19.18 7.25 2.53
N ARG A 173 19.67 7.86 3.62
CA ARG A 173 21.10 7.88 3.94
C ARG A 173 21.63 6.52 4.37
N LEU A 174 20.90 5.83 5.28
CA LEU A 174 21.35 4.55 5.84
C LEU A 174 21.35 3.42 4.80
N TYR A 175 20.46 3.49 3.83
CA TYR A 175 20.30 2.42 2.84
C TYR A 175 20.73 2.83 1.44
N GLU A 176 21.38 3.99 1.32
CA GLU A 176 21.92 4.54 0.06
C GLU A 176 20.91 4.59 -1.07
N GLN A 177 19.65 4.82 -0.70
CA GLN A 177 18.54 4.91 -1.64
C GLN A 177 18.17 6.37 -1.92
N GLY A 178 17.59 6.58 -3.11
CA GLY A 178 17.18 7.92 -3.53
C GLY A 178 18.34 8.81 -3.98
N GLY A 179 18.00 10.00 -4.42
CA GLY A 179 18.94 11.04 -4.82
C GLY A 179 19.30 11.98 -3.68
N GLU A 180 19.91 13.10 -4.04
CA GLU A 180 20.34 14.13 -3.09
C GLU A 180 19.16 14.77 -2.33
N ILE A 181 18.01 14.90 -2.99
CA ILE A 181 16.81 15.51 -2.38
C ILE A 181 16.29 14.63 -1.25
N GLU A 182 16.15 13.33 -1.47
CA GLU A 182 15.65 12.38 -0.47
C GLU A 182 16.61 12.26 0.71
N LYS A 183 17.90 12.22 0.46
CA LYS A 183 18.94 12.18 1.50
C LYS A 183 19.02 13.44 2.35
N ASN A 184 18.49 14.55 1.86
CA ASN A 184 18.44 15.84 2.55
C ASN A 184 17.01 16.35 2.75
N TYR A 185 16.02 15.45 2.72
CA TYR A 185 14.60 15.80 2.76
C TYR A 185 14.23 16.67 3.97
N GLU A 186 14.74 16.37 5.16
CA GLU A 186 14.52 17.19 6.37
C GLU A 186 14.98 18.64 6.18
N THR A 187 16.13 18.83 5.55
CA THR A 187 16.68 20.17 5.29
C THR A 187 15.81 20.93 4.29
N HIS A 188 15.35 20.27 3.24
CA HIS A 188 14.44 20.87 2.26
C HIS A 188 13.07 21.18 2.88
N PHE A 189 12.54 20.28 3.69
CA PHE A 189 11.28 20.46 4.38
C PHE A 189 11.28 21.71 5.29
N ARG A 190 12.33 21.89 6.11
CA ARG A 190 12.48 23.07 6.98
C ARG A 190 12.58 24.41 6.25
N ARG A 191 12.94 24.41 4.96
CA ARG A 191 13.00 25.64 4.15
C ARG A 191 11.63 26.06 3.60
N ILE A 192 10.65 25.20 3.66
CA ILE A 192 9.29 25.42 3.16
C ILE A 192 8.36 25.92 4.28
N LEU A 193 8.65 25.57 5.53
CA LEU A 193 7.95 26.06 6.72
C LEU A 193 8.45 27.44 7.13
#